data_a2d64aba59d702534b0df78c768ddf21
#
_entry.id   a2d64aba59d702534b0df78c768ddf21
#
_cell.length_a   1.000
_cell.length_b   1.000
_cell.length_c   1.000
_cell.angle_alpha   90.00
_cell.angle_beta   90.00
_cell.angle_gamma   90.00
#
_symmetry.space_group_name_H-M   'P 1'
#
loop_
_entity.id
_entity.type
_entity.pdbx_description
1 polymer ?
#
loop_
_entity_poly.entity_id
_entity_poly.type
_entity_poly.pdbx_seq_one_letter_code
_entity_poly.pdbx_strand_id
1 'polypeptide(L)'
;MPVGGGFGGKFVLIEPLVAAAAVAAGRPVLLQYTRMEDLLAGNPAVDCRIQLKVGAKKDGRLTALQSQVVFDAGAGGMAPMEISAILMGGYYRFPNLDIRGYEVITNRVGG
;
A
#
# COMPACT_ATOMS: atom_id res chain seq x y z
N MET A 1 5.38 -2.94 23.55
CA MET A 1 4.84 -4.21 23.05
C MET A 1 5.50 -4.50 21.71
N PRO A 2 6.10 -5.66 21.48
CA PRO A 2 6.73 -5.95 20.19
C PRO A 2 5.67 -6.10 19.08
N VAL A 3 5.98 -5.52 17.92
CA VAL A 3 5.14 -5.60 16.72
C VAL A 3 5.83 -6.54 15.73
N GLY A 4 5.16 -7.65 15.39
CA GLY A 4 5.71 -8.69 14.52
C GLY A 4 5.73 -8.36 13.03
N GLY A 5 5.50 -7.14 12.67
CA GLY A 5 5.41 -6.62 11.30
C GLY A 5 4.14 -5.78 11.12
N GLY A 6 4.14 -4.87 10.18
CA GLY A 6 3.00 -3.99 9.90
C GLY A 6 2.46 -4.17 8.48
N PHE A 7 3.38 -4.24 7.50
CA PHE A 7 3.07 -4.41 6.06
C PHE A 7 2.04 -3.41 5.51
N GLY A 8 2.00 -2.19 6.09
CA GLY A 8 0.99 -1.17 5.80
C GLY A 8 -0.33 -1.34 6.56
N GLY A 9 -0.65 -2.53 7.08
CA GLY A 9 -1.93 -2.82 7.73
C GLY A 9 -2.05 -2.36 9.19
N LYS A 10 -1.04 -1.69 9.75
CA LYS A 10 -1.04 -1.22 11.15
C LYS A 10 -0.83 0.30 11.22
N PHE A 11 -1.65 1.02 10.48
CA PHE A 11 -1.52 2.47 10.36
C PHE A 11 -2.86 3.16 10.66
N VAL A 12 -2.99 3.64 11.89
CA VAL A 12 -4.08 4.52 12.39
C VAL A 12 -5.49 4.13 11.93
N LEU A 13 -5.90 2.88 12.17
CA LEU A 13 -7.22 2.42 11.72
C LEU A 13 -8.22 2.33 12.86
N ILE A 14 -7.85 1.62 13.93
CA ILE A 14 -8.74 1.30 15.03
C ILE A 14 -8.40 2.05 16.32
N GLU A 15 -7.22 2.63 16.39
CA GLU A 15 -6.76 3.34 17.58
C GLU A 15 -7.71 4.46 18.01
N PRO A 16 -8.19 5.34 17.10
CA PRO A 16 -9.18 6.36 17.47
C PRO A 16 -10.49 5.77 17.99
N LEU A 17 -10.95 4.66 17.42
CA LEU A 17 -12.16 3.98 17.85
C LEU A 17 -12.01 3.40 19.27
N VAL A 18 -10.88 2.73 19.53
CA VAL A 18 -10.57 2.16 20.85
C VAL A 18 -10.40 3.27 21.88
N ALA A 19 -9.75 4.37 21.52
CA ALA A 19 -9.61 5.53 22.40
C ALA A 19 -10.98 6.14 22.75
N ALA A 20 -11.85 6.34 21.77
CA ALA A 20 -13.20 6.84 22.01
C ALA A 20 -14.03 5.90 22.89
N ALA A 21 -13.92 4.59 22.66
CA ALA A 21 -14.60 3.58 23.48
C ALA A 21 -14.09 3.59 24.94
N ALA A 22 -12.77 3.75 25.16
CA ALA A 22 -12.20 3.84 26.50
C ALA A 22 -12.66 5.10 27.24
N VAL A 23 -12.74 6.24 26.55
CA VAL A 23 -13.27 7.49 27.12
C VAL A 23 -14.75 7.33 27.51
N ALA A 24 -15.56 6.77 26.62
CA ALA A 24 -16.98 6.54 26.88
C ALA A 24 -17.23 5.55 28.01
N ALA A 25 -16.42 4.51 28.15
CA ALA A 25 -16.54 3.50 29.18
C ALA A 25 -15.92 3.93 30.52
N GLY A 26 -15.08 4.97 30.55
CA GLY A 26 -14.32 5.42 31.73
C GLY A 26 -13.36 4.37 32.29
N ARG A 27 -12.91 3.42 31.47
CA ARG A 27 -12.01 2.31 31.85
C ARG A 27 -11.25 1.77 30.64
N PRO A 28 -10.18 0.97 30.87
CA PRO A 28 -9.45 0.32 29.78
C PRO A 28 -10.37 -0.53 28.89
N VAL A 29 -10.17 -0.42 27.57
CA VAL A 29 -10.90 -1.18 26.55
C VAL A 29 -9.90 -1.94 25.70
N LEU A 30 -10.21 -3.19 25.38
CA LEU A 30 -9.53 -4.04 24.41
C LEU A 30 -10.45 -4.27 23.22
N LEU A 31 -9.95 -3.98 22.02
CA LEU A 31 -10.59 -4.35 20.77
C LEU A 31 -9.69 -5.34 20.03
N GLN A 32 -10.23 -6.46 19.64
CA GLN A 32 -9.55 -7.46 18.86
C GLN A 32 -10.42 -7.86 17.68
N TYR A 33 -9.94 -7.64 16.47
CA TYR A 33 -10.62 -8.10 15.26
C TYR A 33 -10.54 -9.63 15.14
N THR A 34 -11.63 -10.22 14.71
CA THR A 34 -11.58 -11.55 14.08
C THR A 34 -10.90 -11.46 12.72
N ARG A 35 -10.48 -12.58 12.16
CA ARG A 35 -9.86 -12.56 10.81
C ARG A 35 -10.81 -12.00 9.74
N MET A 36 -12.10 -12.25 9.84
CA MET A 36 -13.09 -11.71 8.91
C MET A 36 -13.22 -10.20 9.02
N GLU A 37 -13.28 -9.67 10.23
CA GLU A 37 -13.35 -8.22 10.47
C GLU A 37 -12.07 -7.53 9.99
N ASP A 38 -10.90 -8.12 10.22
CA ASP A 38 -9.61 -7.61 9.74
C ASP A 38 -9.58 -7.51 8.21
N LEU A 39 -10.11 -8.50 7.51
CA LEU A 39 -10.20 -8.49 6.04
C LEU A 39 -11.24 -7.52 5.49
N LEU A 40 -12.30 -7.22 6.24
CA LEU A 40 -13.40 -6.35 5.80
C LEU A 40 -13.22 -4.88 6.21
N ALA A 41 -12.61 -4.64 7.35
CA ALA A 41 -12.51 -3.31 7.96
C ALA A 41 -11.07 -2.86 8.25
N GLY A 42 -10.09 -3.72 7.98
CA GLY A 42 -8.67 -3.38 8.06
C GLY A 42 -8.20 -2.56 6.87
N ASN A 43 -6.88 -2.40 6.77
CA ASN A 43 -6.21 -1.73 5.65
C ASN A 43 -5.56 -2.79 4.74
N PRO A 44 -6.29 -3.37 3.77
CA PRO A 44 -5.77 -4.42 2.92
C PRO A 44 -4.75 -3.85 1.93
N ALA A 45 -3.85 -4.70 1.45
CA ALA A 45 -3.02 -4.32 0.31
C ALA A 45 -3.91 -4.08 -0.91
N VAL A 46 -3.69 -2.97 -1.59
CA VAL A 46 -4.49 -2.58 -2.77
C VAL A 46 -4.22 -3.48 -3.97
N ASP A 47 -5.26 -3.74 -4.76
CA ASP A 47 -5.08 -4.35 -6.06
C ASP A 47 -4.27 -3.44 -6.98
N CYS A 48 -3.38 -4.02 -7.78
CA CYS A 48 -2.64 -3.25 -8.77
C CYS A 48 -2.47 -4.00 -10.09
N ARG A 49 -2.39 -3.24 -11.16
CA ARG A 49 -2.01 -3.72 -12.48
C ARG A 49 -0.71 -3.04 -12.91
N ILE A 50 0.31 -3.85 -13.18
CA ILE A 50 1.63 -3.37 -13.58
C ILE A 50 1.92 -3.83 -15.00
N GLN A 51 2.27 -2.88 -15.87
CA GLN A 51 2.84 -3.14 -17.19
C GLN A 51 4.30 -2.69 -17.17
N LEU A 52 5.20 -3.59 -17.51
CA LEU A 52 6.63 -3.37 -17.39
C LEU A 52 7.34 -3.70 -18.70
N LYS A 53 8.24 -2.80 -19.12
CA LYS A 53 9.20 -3.05 -20.19
C LYS A 53 10.59 -2.74 -19.69
N VAL A 54 11.51 -3.67 -19.86
CA VAL A 54 12.91 -3.52 -19.45
C VAL A 54 13.80 -3.68 -20.64
N GLY A 55 14.67 -2.72 -20.89
CA GLY A 55 15.74 -2.80 -21.87
C GLY A 55 17.03 -3.27 -21.20
N ALA A 56 17.68 -4.26 -21.81
CA ALA A 56 18.98 -4.74 -21.36
C ALA A 56 19.89 -5.04 -22.57
N LYS A 57 21.20 -4.90 -22.37
CA LYS A 57 22.21 -5.35 -23.33
C LYS A 57 22.49 -6.84 -23.15
N LYS A 58 23.13 -7.45 -24.14
CA LYS A 58 23.53 -8.88 -24.09
C LYS A 58 24.47 -9.21 -22.92
N ASP A 59 25.22 -8.22 -22.44
CA ASP A 59 26.12 -8.33 -21.28
C ASP A 59 25.40 -8.17 -19.91
N GLY A 60 24.06 -8.05 -19.92
CA GLY A 60 23.25 -7.91 -18.73
C GLY A 60 23.08 -6.47 -18.21
N ARG A 61 23.73 -5.47 -18.82
CA ARG A 61 23.55 -4.07 -18.41
C ARG A 61 22.16 -3.57 -18.75
N LEU A 62 21.46 -3.01 -17.76
CA LEU A 62 20.15 -2.39 -17.92
C LEU A 62 20.28 -1.05 -18.67
N THR A 63 19.37 -0.79 -19.60
CA THR A 63 19.41 0.42 -20.44
C THR A 63 18.19 1.31 -20.27
N ALA A 64 17.03 0.73 -19.96
CA ALA A 64 15.81 1.47 -19.78
C ALA A 64 14.80 0.68 -18.93
N LEU A 65 13.96 1.40 -18.22
CA LEU A 65 12.75 0.89 -17.58
C LEU A 65 11.59 1.79 -17.97
N GLN A 66 10.54 1.18 -18.55
CA GLN A 66 9.25 1.80 -18.72
C GLN A 66 8.23 1.03 -17.89
N SER A 67 7.48 1.71 -17.04
CA SER A 67 6.44 1.12 -16.21
C SER A 67 5.18 1.95 -16.24
N GLN A 68 4.04 1.27 -16.31
CA GLN A 68 2.74 1.84 -16.01
C GLN A 68 2.12 1.02 -14.90
N VAL A 69 1.76 1.68 -13.80
CA VAL A 69 1.12 1.07 -12.64
C VAL A 69 -0.23 1.72 -12.41
N VAL A 70 -1.25 0.90 -12.26
CA VAL A 70 -2.62 1.34 -11.91
C VAL A 70 -2.98 0.68 -10.61
N PHE A 71 -3.28 1.47 -9.59
CA PHE A 71 -3.74 1.03 -8.28
C PHE A 71 -5.24 1.23 -8.12
N ASP A 72 -5.90 0.30 -7.46
CA ASP A 72 -7.24 0.46 -6.93
C ASP A 72 -7.16 1.16 -5.56
N ALA A 73 -7.38 2.47 -5.53
CA ALA A 73 -7.29 3.26 -4.30
C ALA A 73 -8.51 3.11 -3.38
N GLY A 74 -9.52 2.34 -3.79
CA GLY A 74 -10.76 2.24 -3.04
C GLY A 74 -11.54 3.54 -2.95
N ALA A 75 -12.35 3.71 -1.92
CA ALA A 75 -13.25 4.84 -1.72
C ALA A 75 -12.55 6.07 -1.09
N GLY A 76 -11.38 6.41 -1.54
CA GLY A 76 -10.62 7.59 -1.08
C GLY A 76 -9.45 7.25 -0.15
N GLY A 77 -8.97 6.02 -0.19
CA GLY A 77 -7.71 5.64 0.44
C GLY A 77 -6.51 6.23 -0.29
N MET A 78 -5.35 6.16 0.32
CA MET A 78 -4.07 6.48 -0.32
C MET A 78 -3.47 5.19 -0.89
N ALA A 79 -3.38 5.09 -2.20
CA ALA A 79 -2.63 4.02 -2.79
C ALA A 79 -1.11 4.32 -2.73
N PRO A 80 -0.24 3.31 -2.57
CA PRO A 80 1.20 3.50 -2.42
C PRO A 80 1.91 3.79 -3.75
N MET A 81 1.32 4.64 -4.60
CA MET A 81 1.81 4.92 -5.96
C MET A 81 3.19 5.55 -5.95
N GLU A 82 3.42 6.57 -5.13
CA GLU A 82 4.71 7.26 -5.04
C GLU A 82 5.82 6.33 -4.51
N ILE A 83 5.50 5.56 -3.46
CA ILE A 83 6.44 4.59 -2.89
C ILE A 83 6.80 3.53 -3.94
N SER A 84 5.81 3.04 -4.69
CA SER A 84 6.03 2.06 -5.75
C SER A 84 6.91 2.59 -6.87
N ALA A 85 6.71 3.85 -7.28
CA ALA A 85 7.55 4.50 -8.29
C ALA A 85 9.02 4.63 -7.82
N ILE A 86 9.22 5.06 -6.57
CA ILE A 86 10.55 5.15 -5.95
C ILE A 86 11.23 3.79 -5.90
N LEU A 87 10.52 2.75 -5.46
CA LEU A 87 11.07 1.41 -5.33
C LEU A 87 11.40 0.80 -6.70
N MET A 88 10.57 1.01 -7.72
CA MET A 88 10.85 0.53 -9.08
C MET A 88 12.08 1.17 -9.70
N GLY A 89 12.29 2.46 -9.46
CA GLY A 89 13.43 3.21 -10.01
C GLY A 89 14.70 3.13 -9.17
N GLY A 90 14.58 2.82 -7.88
CA GLY A 90 15.67 2.99 -6.90
C GLY A 90 16.60 1.79 -6.74
N TYR A 91 16.16 0.56 -7.01
CA TYR A 91 16.97 -0.64 -6.76
C TYR A 91 18.02 -0.94 -7.83
N TYR A 92 17.79 -0.48 -9.05
CA TYR A 92 18.69 -0.72 -10.18
C TYR A 92 19.07 0.59 -10.86
N ARG A 93 20.25 0.60 -11.49
CA ARG A 93 20.67 1.75 -12.28
C ARG A 93 20.13 1.64 -13.69
N PHE A 94 19.07 2.40 -13.98
CA PHE A 94 18.55 2.58 -15.31
C PHE A 94 18.95 3.98 -15.83
N PRO A 95 19.70 4.08 -16.95
CA PRO A 95 20.00 5.39 -17.55
C PRO A 95 18.75 6.13 -18.05
N ASN A 96 17.70 5.40 -18.37
CA ASN A 96 16.44 5.94 -18.86
C ASN A 96 15.28 5.34 -18.07
N LEU A 97 14.43 6.21 -17.52
CA LEU A 97 13.26 5.84 -16.72
C LEU A 97 12.01 6.57 -17.26
N ASP A 98 10.92 5.82 -17.46
CA ASP A 98 9.57 6.34 -17.69
C ASP A 98 8.61 5.55 -16.82
N ILE A 99 8.29 6.09 -15.64
CA ILE A 99 7.40 5.46 -14.67
C ILE A 99 6.16 6.33 -14.54
N ARG A 100 5.00 5.72 -14.82
CA ARG A 100 3.68 6.36 -14.73
C ARG A 100 2.81 5.60 -13.76
N GLY A 101 2.28 6.29 -12.75
CA GLY A 101 1.36 5.78 -11.77
C GLY A 101 -0.02 6.41 -11.91
N TYR A 102 -1.05 5.61 -11.69
CA TYR A 102 -2.45 6.03 -11.67
C TYR A 102 -3.12 5.43 -10.45
N GLU A 103 -3.96 6.20 -9.80
CA GLU A 103 -4.84 5.76 -8.75
C GLU A 103 -6.28 5.85 -9.24
N VAL A 104 -7.03 4.77 -9.09
CA VAL A 104 -8.43 4.70 -9.50
C VAL A 104 -9.29 4.58 -8.26
N ILE A 105 -10.20 5.52 -8.08
CA ILE A 105 -11.18 5.47 -6.99
C ILE A 105 -12.27 4.46 -7.34
N THR A 106 -12.55 3.55 -6.41
CA THR A 106 -13.56 2.51 -6.55
C THR A 106 -14.40 2.41 -5.28
N ASN A 107 -15.45 1.60 -5.31
CA ASN A 107 -16.30 1.33 -4.14
C ASN A 107 -15.77 0.16 -3.29
N ARG A 108 -14.45 0.06 -3.13
CA ARG A 108 -13.79 -0.90 -2.25
C ARG A 108 -13.22 -0.21 -1.03
N VAL A 109 -12.82 -1.01 -0.05
CA VAL A 109 -12.03 -0.51 1.08
C VAL A 109 -10.71 0.03 0.54
N GLY A 110 -10.32 1.21 1.00
CA GLY A 110 -9.02 1.80 0.66
C GLY A 110 -7.87 1.04 1.31
N GLY A 111 -6.69 1.13 0.74
CA GLY A 111 -5.47 0.51 1.25
C GLY A 111 -4.49 1.50 1.86
#